data_a7eeb6be068209544bab2f5866e2791f
#
_entry.id   a7eeb6be068209544bab2f5866e2791f
#
_cell.length_a   1.000
_cell.length_b   1.000
_cell.length_c   1.000
_cell.angle_alpha   90.00
_cell.angle_beta   90.00
_cell.angle_gamma   90.00
#
_symmetry.space_group_name_H-M   'P 1'
#
loop_
_entity.id
_entity.type
_entity.pdbx_description
1 polymer ?
#
loop_
_entity_poly.entity_id
_entity_poly.type
_entity_poly.pdbx_seq_one_letter_code
_entity_poly.pdbx_strand_id
1 'polypeptide(L)'
;FNLPEVASGQEAGLFGSYPWPYVEGVTMPEAMNDLAFLVTGAYGKPVAKSMGAPIRLHLPWKYGFKSIKSIVRISFTAERPVSFWEQLGPSEYGFWANVNPDVPHPRWSQDSEQMLGSGERVPTQLFNGYGEFVASLYTGLKSEKLYM
;
A
#
# COMPACT_ATOMS: atom_id res chain seq x y z
N PHE A 1 -7.69 -0.70 12.08
CA PHE A 1 -9.01 -0.75 12.73
C PHE A 1 -9.41 -2.21 12.87
N ASN A 2 -9.42 -2.74 14.09
CA ASN A 2 -9.66 -4.15 14.35
C ASN A 2 -11.04 -4.43 14.95
N LEU A 3 -11.76 -3.38 15.35
CA LEU A 3 -13.03 -3.52 16.03
C LEU A 3 -14.12 -2.72 15.30
N PRO A 4 -15.33 -3.25 15.23
CA PRO A 4 -16.48 -2.57 14.65
C PRO A 4 -16.71 -1.16 15.22
N GLU A 5 -16.49 -0.98 16.51
CA GLU A 5 -16.65 0.32 17.18
C GLU A 5 -15.69 1.39 16.67
N VAL A 6 -14.53 0.98 16.12
CA VAL A 6 -13.52 1.88 15.56
C VAL A 6 -13.74 2.11 14.08
N ALA A 7 -14.38 1.17 13.42
CA ALA A 7 -14.63 1.16 11.98
C ALA A 7 -16.14 1.21 11.67
N SER A 8 -16.90 1.97 12.45
CA SER A 8 -18.35 2.12 12.26
C SER A 8 -18.72 2.46 10.81
N GLY A 9 -19.70 1.77 10.25
CA GLY A 9 -20.09 1.88 8.86
C GLY A 9 -19.34 0.93 7.90
N GLN A 10 -18.41 0.11 8.40
CA GLN A 10 -17.69 -0.88 7.61
C GLN A 10 -18.14 -2.33 7.90
N GLU A 11 -19.10 -2.50 8.78
CA GLU A 11 -19.58 -3.81 9.27
C GLU A 11 -20.34 -4.62 8.21
N ALA A 12 -21.06 -3.95 7.36
CA ALA A 12 -21.77 -4.59 6.26
C ALA A 12 -21.87 -3.60 5.10
N GLY A 13 -21.02 -3.74 4.13
CA GLY A 13 -21.19 -3.06 2.85
C GLY A 13 -22.31 -3.71 2.03
N LEU A 14 -22.76 -3.04 0.98
CA LEU A 14 -23.73 -3.55 0.00
C LEU A 14 -23.27 -4.90 -0.63
N PHE A 15 -22.02 -5.27 -0.47
CA PHE A 15 -21.35 -6.45 -1.03
C PHE A 15 -20.94 -7.50 0.02
N GLY A 16 -21.45 -7.45 1.25
CA GLY A 16 -21.10 -8.38 2.33
C GLY A 16 -20.12 -7.83 3.36
N SER A 17 -19.67 -8.67 4.30
CA SER A 17 -18.70 -8.28 5.32
C SER A 17 -17.28 -8.24 4.77
N TYR A 18 -16.58 -7.14 5.02
CA TYR A 18 -15.14 -7.04 4.70
C TYR A 18 -14.30 -7.96 5.60
N PRO A 19 -13.18 -8.50 5.11
CA PRO A 19 -12.32 -9.44 5.86
C PRO A 19 -11.44 -8.71 6.89
N TRP A 20 -12.06 -8.04 7.85
CA TRP A 20 -11.34 -7.41 8.96
C TRP A 20 -10.66 -8.45 9.87
N PRO A 21 -9.51 -8.16 10.49
CA PRO A 21 -8.79 -6.87 10.48
C PRO A 21 -8.07 -6.60 9.16
N TYR A 22 -7.75 -5.32 8.90
CA TYR A 22 -6.93 -4.97 7.74
C TYR A 22 -5.52 -5.54 7.92
N VAL A 23 -5.17 -6.51 7.09
CA VAL A 23 -3.86 -7.16 7.07
C VAL A 23 -3.12 -6.75 5.80
N GLU A 24 -1.86 -6.40 5.96
CA GLU A 24 -0.96 -6.12 4.85
C GLU A 24 0.42 -6.70 5.16
N GLY A 25 1.20 -6.97 4.13
CA GLY A 25 2.54 -7.53 4.30
C GLY A 25 3.56 -6.93 3.35
N VAL A 26 4.80 -6.96 3.78
CA VAL A 26 5.97 -6.65 2.96
C VAL A 26 7.04 -7.70 3.22
N THR A 27 7.93 -7.92 2.28
CA THR A 27 9.06 -8.82 2.49
C THR A 27 10.13 -8.17 3.36
N MET A 28 10.98 -8.98 3.98
CA MET A 28 12.09 -8.45 4.78
C MET A 28 13.02 -7.55 3.96
N PRO A 29 13.41 -7.88 2.71
CA PRO A 29 14.20 -6.96 1.88
C PRO A 29 13.51 -5.60 1.64
N GLU A 30 12.19 -5.58 1.45
CA GLU A 30 11.43 -4.34 1.32
C GLU A 30 11.38 -3.55 2.63
N ALA A 31 11.13 -4.23 3.75
CA ALA A 31 11.07 -3.61 5.07
C ALA A 31 12.41 -3.02 5.53
N MET A 32 13.52 -3.56 5.05
CA MET A 32 14.87 -3.10 5.36
C MET A 32 15.42 -2.04 4.40
N ASN A 33 14.65 -1.68 3.37
CA ASN A 33 15.03 -0.59 2.45
C ASN A 33 14.85 0.77 3.14
N ASP A 34 15.78 1.69 2.94
CA ASP A 34 15.79 3.02 3.57
C ASP A 34 14.55 3.87 3.23
N LEU A 35 13.84 3.56 2.15
CA LEU A 35 12.59 4.22 1.77
C LEU A 35 11.36 3.63 2.47
N ALA A 36 11.48 2.51 3.18
CA ALA A 36 10.41 1.93 3.98
C ALA A 36 10.52 2.44 5.41
N PHE A 37 9.57 3.25 5.86
CA PHE A 37 9.63 3.80 7.20
C PHE A 37 8.26 3.96 7.88
N LEU A 38 8.29 4.02 9.19
CA LEU A 38 7.11 4.27 10.02
C LEU A 38 6.97 5.77 10.28
N VAL A 39 5.83 6.31 9.89
CA VAL A 39 5.52 7.74 10.01
C VAL A 39 4.75 7.99 11.30
N THR A 40 5.25 8.90 12.12
CA THR A 40 4.62 9.39 13.36
C THR A 40 4.26 10.87 13.29
N GLY A 41 4.75 11.58 12.27
CA GLY A 41 4.50 13.01 12.07
C GLY A 41 4.54 13.40 10.59
N ALA A 42 3.89 14.51 10.27
CA ALA A 42 3.93 15.12 8.93
C ALA A 42 3.79 16.63 9.05
N TYR A 43 4.48 17.38 8.20
CA TYR A 43 4.43 18.86 8.17
C TYR A 43 4.73 19.51 9.53
N GLY A 44 5.69 18.96 10.29
CA GLY A 44 6.09 19.45 11.60
C GLY A 44 5.10 19.19 12.75
N LYS A 45 4.10 18.32 12.54
CA LYS A 45 3.08 17.96 13.53
C LYS A 45 2.94 16.44 13.66
N PRO A 46 2.47 15.92 14.81
CA PRO A 46 2.08 14.51 14.91
C PRO A 46 1.03 14.14 13.87
N VAL A 47 1.08 12.91 13.37
CA VAL A 47 0.10 12.40 12.41
C VAL A 47 -1.31 12.45 12.99
N ALA A 48 -2.26 13.06 12.28
CA ALA A 48 -3.66 13.08 12.68
C ALA A 48 -4.29 11.67 12.59
N LYS A 49 -5.36 11.43 13.34
CA LYS A 49 -6.08 10.12 13.33
C LYS A 49 -6.51 9.71 11.93
N SER A 50 -7.07 10.62 11.14
CA SER A 50 -7.49 10.37 9.75
C SER A 50 -6.32 10.04 8.81
N MET A 51 -5.12 10.53 9.14
CA MET A 51 -3.89 10.27 8.39
C MET A 51 -3.19 8.96 8.82
N GLY A 52 -3.66 8.31 9.89
CA GLY A 52 -3.16 7.01 10.31
C GLY A 52 -2.38 6.99 11.63
N ALA A 53 -2.66 7.94 12.55
CA ALA A 53 -2.09 7.91 13.88
C ALA A 53 -2.45 6.57 14.62
N PRO A 54 -1.62 6.11 15.57
CA PRO A 54 -0.36 6.73 16.02
C PRO A 54 0.83 6.48 15.08
N ILE A 55 0.80 5.40 14.29
CA ILE A 55 1.88 4.99 13.40
C ILE A 55 1.28 4.48 12.09
N ARG A 56 1.85 4.92 10.96
CA ARG A 56 1.53 4.37 9.65
C ARG A 56 2.79 3.95 8.91
N LEU A 57 2.67 2.97 8.02
CA LEU A 57 3.73 2.59 7.11
C LEU A 57 3.76 3.56 5.91
N HIS A 58 4.96 3.84 5.40
CA HIS A 58 5.16 4.57 4.15
C HIS A 58 6.09 3.78 3.23
N LEU A 59 5.60 3.52 2.02
CA LEU A 59 6.28 2.79 0.95
C LEU A 59 6.09 3.59 -0.35
N PRO A 60 6.95 4.59 -0.62
CA PRO A 60 6.70 5.57 -1.68
C PRO A 60 6.69 5.01 -3.10
N TRP A 61 7.28 3.84 -3.32
CA TRP A 61 7.33 3.19 -4.63
C TRP A 61 6.15 2.24 -4.92
N LYS A 62 5.23 2.09 -3.95
CA LYS A 62 4.08 1.19 -4.03
C LYS A 62 2.76 1.96 -4.09
N TYR A 63 1.74 1.30 -4.59
CA TYR A 63 0.38 1.84 -4.52
C TYR A 63 -0.06 2.08 -3.08
N GLY A 64 -0.85 3.12 -2.87
CA GLY A 64 -1.16 3.65 -1.55
C GLY A 64 -1.79 2.68 -0.56
N PHE A 65 -2.49 1.65 -1.02
CA PHE A 65 -3.10 0.66 -0.15
C PHE A 65 -2.07 -0.21 0.63
N LYS A 66 -0.83 -0.27 0.17
CA LYS A 66 0.28 -0.92 0.89
C LYS A 66 0.76 -0.10 2.09
N SER A 67 0.56 1.20 2.08
CA SER A 67 0.99 2.11 3.15
C SER A 67 -0.08 2.18 4.25
N ILE A 68 -0.20 1.08 5.01
CA ILE A 68 -1.27 0.93 6.02
C ILE A 68 -1.21 1.97 7.12
N LYS A 69 -2.38 2.32 7.63
CA LYS A 69 -2.59 3.33 8.68
C LYS A 69 -2.96 2.68 10.01
N SER A 70 -2.71 3.41 11.12
CA SER A 70 -3.15 3.02 12.46
C SER A 70 -2.70 1.60 12.84
N ILE A 71 -1.41 1.35 12.69
CA ILE A 71 -0.83 0.03 12.96
C ILE A 71 -0.97 -0.29 14.44
N VAL A 72 -1.54 -1.47 14.76
CA VAL A 72 -1.73 -1.96 16.12
C VAL A 72 -0.93 -3.22 16.40
N ARG A 73 -0.45 -3.90 15.34
CA ARG A 73 0.36 -5.11 15.47
C ARG A 73 1.31 -5.26 14.29
N ILE A 74 2.53 -5.69 14.57
CA ILE A 74 3.53 -6.14 13.60
C ILE A 74 3.89 -7.58 13.94
N SER A 75 3.89 -8.46 12.95
CA SER A 75 4.22 -9.88 13.10
C SER A 75 5.24 -10.27 12.02
N PHE A 76 6.19 -11.11 12.39
CA PHE A 76 7.12 -11.76 11.47
C PHE A 76 6.60 -13.16 11.16
N THR A 77 6.49 -13.51 9.88
CA THR A 77 5.98 -14.81 9.44
C THR A 77 6.91 -15.41 8.39
N ALA A 78 6.99 -16.74 8.33
CA ALA A 78 7.73 -17.44 7.29
C ALA A 78 6.95 -17.49 5.98
N GLU A 79 5.61 -17.41 6.05
CA GLU A 79 4.72 -17.48 4.91
C GLU A 79 4.18 -16.09 4.56
N ARG A 80 3.98 -15.85 3.27
CA ARG A 80 3.37 -14.63 2.76
C ARG A 80 1.91 -14.54 3.22
N PRO A 81 1.50 -13.49 3.93
CA PRO A 81 0.10 -13.29 4.24
C PRO A 81 -0.70 -12.94 2.97
N VAL A 82 -1.96 -13.32 2.94
CA VAL A 82 -2.91 -12.77 1.95
C VAL A 82 -3.37 -11.42 2.45
N SER A 83 -3.21 -10.38 1.64
CA SER A 83 -3.56 -9.01 2.04
C SER A 83 -5.07 -8.77 1.99
N PHE A 84 -5.52 -7.72 2.69
CA PHE A 84 -6.93 -7.34 2.72
C PHE A 84 -7.54 -7.15 1.32
N TRP A 85 -6.87 -6.38 0.47
CA TRP A 85 -7.36 -6.11 -0.88
C TRP A 85 -7.21 -7.31 -1.82
N GLU A 86 -6.17 -8.13 -1.64
CA GLU A 86 -6.02 -9.38 -2.37
C GLU A 86 -7.16 -10.37 -2.06
N GLN A 87 -7.66 -10.39 -0.82
CA GLN A 87 -8.83 -11.20 -0.47
C GLN A 87 -10.11 -10.71 -1.15
N LEU A 88 -10.26 -9.39 -1.30
CA LEU A 88 -11.46 -8.78 -1.88
C LEU A 88 -11.48 -8.84 -3.41
N GLY A 89 -10.33 -8.69 -4.05
CA GLY A 89 -10.23 -8.62 -5.50
C GLY A 89 -8.87 -9.09 -6.01
N PRO A 90 -8.60 -10.42 -6.02
CA PRO A 90 -7.28 -10.97 -6.40
C PRO A 90 -6.91 -10.76 -7.88
N SER A 91 -7.88 -10.37 -8.71
CA SER A 91 -7.64 -9.97 -10.10
C SER A 91 -7.21 -8.50 -10.25
N GLU A 92 -7.39 -7.69 -9.21
CA GLU A 92 -7.13 -6.26 -9.23
C GLU A 92 -5.99 -5.85 -8.29
N TYR A 93 -5.82 -6.58 -7.20
CA TYR A 93 -4.87 -6.25 -6.13
C TYR A 93 -3.99 -7.46 -5.81
N GLY A 94 -2.70 -7.25 -5.83
CA GLY A 94 -1.71 -8.27 -5.50
C GLY A 94 -0.87 -7.89 -4.29
N PHE A 95 -0.02 -8.81 -3.90
CA PHE A 95 0.86 -8.64 -2.74
C PHE A 95 1.92 -7.54 -2.94
N TRP A 96 2.54 -7.48 -4.11
CA TRP A 96 3.68 -6.59 -4.35
C TRP A 96 3.25 -5.14 -4.56
N ALA A 97 2.24 -4.90 -5.39
CA ALA A 97 1.62 -3.60 -5.63
C ALA A 97 2.62 -2.46 -5.92
N ASN A 98 3.67 -2.75 -6.66
CA ASN A 98 4.62 -1.73 -7.12
C ASN A 98 3.99 -0.86 -8.21
N VAL A 99 4.26 0.43 -8.18
CA VAL A 99 3.76 1.34 -9.20
C VAL A 99 4.40 1.06 -10.55
N ASN A 100 3.57 0.79 -11.56
CA ASN A 100 3.99 0.68 -12.96
C ASN A 100 2.91 1.29 -13.87
N PRO A 101 3.19 2.39 -14.58
CA PRO A 101 2.23 3.03 -15.47
C PRO A 101 1.83 2.18 -16.68
N ASP A 102 2.68 1.23 -17.09
CA ASP A 102 2.44 0.34 -18.23
C ASP A 102 1.48 -0.83 -17.90
N VAL A 103 1.16 -1.00 -16.61
CA VAL A 103 0.22 -2.03 -16.13
C VAL A 103 -1.04 -1.35 -15.59
N PRO A 104 -2.11 -1.22 -16.39
CA PRO A 104 -3.32 -0.56 -15.95
C PRO A 104 -4.06 -1.41 -14.91
N HIS A 105 -4.77 -0.74 -14.00
CA HIS A 105 -5.78 -1.41 -13.20
C HIS A 105 -6.93 -1.86 -14.13
N PRO A 106 -7.60 -3.00 -13.87
CA PRO A 106 -8.67 -3.50 -14.76
C PRO A 106 -9.81 -2.52 -15.03
N ARG A 107 -10.02 -1.53 -14.14
CA ARG A 107 -11.12 -0.57 -14.22
C ARG A 107 -10.69 0.85 -14.61
N TRP A 108 -9.39 1.18 -14.58
CA TRP A 108 -8.87 2.52 -14.93
C TRP A 108 -7.39 2.46 -15.35
N SER A 109 -6.96 3.50 -16.07
CA SER A 109 -5.54 3.72 -16.35
C SER A 109 -4.82 4.29 -15.12
N GLN A 110 -3.54 3.98 -14.99
CA GLN A 110 -2.63 4.50 -13.97
C GLN A 110 -1.42 5.21 -14.59
N ASP A 111 -1.53 5.61 -15.86
CA ASP A 111 -0.46 6.24 -16.64
C ASP A 111 -0.14 7.68 -16.24
N SER A 112 -1.04 8.31 -15.50
CA SER A 112 -0.87 9.69 -15.06
C SER A 112 -1.41 9.91 -13.65
N GLU A 113 -0.79 10.83 -12.93
CA GLU A 113 -1.14 11.21 -11.56
C GLU A 113 -1.34 12.72 -11.42
N GLN A 114 -2.05 13.13 -10.38
CA GLN A 114 -2.27 14.53 -10.07
C GLN A 114 -1.38 14.96 -8.91
N MET A 115 -0.54 15.96 -9.15
CA MET A 115 0.36 16.50 -8.14
C MET A 115 -0.40 17.20 -7.03
N LEU A 116 -0.07 16.85 -5.79
CA LEU A 116 -0.60 17.56 -4.63
C LEU A 116 -0.09 19.01 -4.62
N GLY A 117 -0.97 19.95 -4.41
CA GLY A 117 -0.67 21.37 -4.32
C GLY A 117 -0.85 22.12 -5.64
N SER A 118 -0.22 21.73 -6.73
CA SER A 118 -0.41 22.36 -8.04
C SER A 118 -1.68 21.92 -8.75
N GLY A 119 -2.13 20.69 -8.51
CA GLY A 119 -3.23 20.07 -9.24
C GLY A 119 -2.88 19.66 -10.68
N GLU A 120 -1.64 19.86 -11.09
CA GLU A 120 -1.14 19.49 -12.41
C GLU A 120 -1.12 17.97 -12.59
N ARG A 121 -1.49 17.49 -13.78
CA ARG A 121 -1.33 16.08 -14.15
C ARG A 121 0.02 15.85 -14.80
N VAL A 122 0.72 14.85 -14.29
CA VAL A 122 2.03 14.43 -14.78
C VAL A 122 2.01 12.93 -15.12
N PRO A 123 2.86 12.45 -16.02
CA PRO A 123 3.02 11.03 -16.25
C PRO A 123 3.49 10.31 -14.97
N THR A 124 2.83 9.20 -14.64
CA THR A 124 3.27 8.33 -13.54
C THR A 124 4.59 7.66 -13.92
N GLN A 125 5.51 7.58 -12.98
CA GLN A 125 6.80 6.94 -13.19
C GLN A 125 6.83 5.53 -12.59
N LEU A 126 7.60 4.62 -13.23
CA LEU A 126 7.85 3.28 -12.68
C LEU A 126 8.41 3.40 -11.26
N PHE A 127 7.86 2.63 -10.31
CA PHE A 127 8.16 2.73 -8.88
C PHE A 127 8.02 4.17 -8.32
N ASN A 128 7.11 4.97 -8.87
CA ASN A 128 6.97 6.39 -8.50
C ASN A 128 8.28 7.20 -8.61
N GLY A 129 9.16 6.82 -9.54
CA GLY A 129 10.47 7.46 -9.71
C GLY A 129 11.59 6.94 -8.79
N TYR A 130 11.30 5.97 -7.91
CA TYR A 130 12.29 5.42 -6.97
C TYR A 130 13.01 4.17 -7.50
N GLY A 131 12.97 3.91 -8.80
CA GLY A 131 13.52 2.69 -9.41
C GLY A 131 14.98 2.42 -9.06
N GLU A 132 15.84 3.44 -9.03
CA GLU A 132 17.26 3.29 -8.69
C GLU A 132 17.50 2.72 -7.28
N PHE A 133 16.57 2.94 -6.36
CA PHE A 133 16.69 2.49 -4.95
C PHE A 133 16.01 1.14 -4.68
N VAL A 134 15.04 0.74 -5.51
CA VAL A 134 14.20 -0.40 -5.18
C VAL A 134 14.13 -1.49 -6.25
N ALA A 135 14.48 -1.22 -7.50
CA ALA A 135 14.34 -2.20 -8.59
C ALA A 135 15.14 -3.48 -8.34
N SER A 136 16.29 -3.38 -7.69
CA SER A 136 17.13 -4.53 -7.34
C SER A 136 16.46 -5.53 -6.39
N LEU A 137 15.51 -5.08 -5.56
CA LEU A 137 14.74 -5.94 -4.65
C LEU A 137 13.92 -7.01 -5.39
N TYR A 138 13.57 -6.74 -6.64
CA TYR A 138 12.69 -7.57 -7.46
C TYR A 138 13.44 -8.39 -8.52
N THR A 139 14.77 -8.30 -8.51
CA THR A 139 15.60 -9.09 -9.42
C THR A 139 15.42 -10.58 -9.11
N GLY A 140 15.04 -11.37 -10.11
CA GLY A 140 14.78 -12.80 -9.91
C GLY A 140 13.33 -13.17 -9.62
N LEU A 141 12.45 -12.20 -9.36
CA LEU A 141 11.02 -12.43 -9.12
C LEU A 141 10.15 -12.33 -10.39
N LYS A 142 10.70 -12.76 -11.53
CA LYS A 142 10.04 -12.61 -12.86
C LYS A 142 8.70 -13.35 -13.00
N SER A 143 8.46 -14.37 -12.16
CA SER A 143 7.20 -15.12 -12.14
C SER A 143 6.12 -14.48 -11.28
N GLU A 144 6.47 -13.47 -10.51
CA GLU A 144 5.56 -12.80 -9.57
C GLU A 144 4.77 -11.67 -10.26
N LYS A 145 3.56 -11.43 -9.76
CA LYS A 145 2.72 -10.29 -10.19
C LYS A 145 3.17 -9.02 -9.46
N LEU A 146 4.26 -8.42 -9.89
CA LEU A 146 4.93 -7.33 -9.18
C LEU A 146 4.15 -6.01 -9.15
N TYR A 147 3.20 -5.81 -10.05
CA TYR A 147 2.60 -4.50 -10.34
C TYR A 147 1.07 -4.46 -10.14
N MET A 148 0.58 -5.32 -9.27
CA MET A 148 -0.84 -5.36 -8.92
C MET A 148 -1.01 -5.23 -7.43
#